data_525fa802ee99370e07102cc8fb22f0f6
#
_entry.id   525fa802ee99370e07102cc8fb22f0f6
#
_cell.length_a   1.000
_cell.length_b   1.000
_cell.length_c   1.000
_cell.angle_alpha   90.00
_cell.angle_beta   90.00
_cell.angle_gamma   90.00
#
_symmetry.space_group_name_H-M   'P 1'
#
loop_
_entity.id
_entity.type
_entity.pdbx_description
1 polymer ?
#
loop_
_entity_poly.entity_id
_entity_poly.type
_entity_poly.pdbx_seq_one_letter_code
_entity_poly.pdbx_strand_id
1 'polypeptide(L)'
;MPDTRPNTTHFGYRQVPFGEKTALVREVFSSVAGKYDVMNDLMSLGIHRLWKRDFVAGSGVRAGHHVLDLAGGTGDISGLLSKRVGSAGRVVLTDINPDMLAIGRARMEDRGIAGNVRYALVNAEQLPFADRRFDAVTIAFGLRNVTDKESALREMYRVLKPGGRLLILEFSRVRDATLQKIYDGYSFNILPVLGKLVAGDADSYRYLAESIRQHPPQEALAEMMENAGFIQVRYRDMTGGIVAIHSGLHA
;
A
#
# COMPACT_ATOMS: atom_id res chain seq x y z
N MET A 1 -24.64 -13.81 13.93
CA MET A 1 -25.11 -12.43 13.81
C MET A 1 -25.28 -12.13 12.32
N PRO A 2 -26.31 -11.38 11.88
CA PRO A 2 -26.40 -11.03 10.46
C PRO A 2 -25.17 -10.20 10.08
N ASP A 3 -24.65 -10.46 8.88
CA ASP A 3 -23.52 -9.73 8.31
C ASP A 3 -23.95 -8.27 8.07
N THR A 4 -23.40 -7.34 8.85
CA THR A 4 -23.71 -5.92 8.78
C THR A 4 -22.86 -5.17 7.74
N ARG A 5 -22.05 -5.89 6.95
CA ARG A 5 -21.23 -5.29 5.90
C ARG A 5 -22.11 -4.73 4.78
N PRO A 6 -21.76 -3.60 4.18
CA PRO A 6 -22.52 -3.06 3.05
C PRO A 6 -22.50 -4.06 1.89
N ASN A 7 -23.63 -4.21 1.20
CA ASN A 7 -23.75 -5.12 0.05
C ASN A 7 -22.84 -4.72 -1.13
N THR A 8 -22.41 -3.47 -1.20
CA THR A 8 -21.59 -2.92 -2.30
C THR A 8 -20.41 -2.11 -1.77
N THR A 9 -19.38 -1.99 -2.59
CA THR A 9 -18.18 -1.17 -2.35
C THR A 9 -17.75 -0.49 -3.64
N HIS A 10 -16.78 0.42 -3.56
CA HIS A 10 -16.22 1.13 -4.70
C HIS A 10 -15.09 0.34 -5.38
N PHE A 11 -15.16 0.24 -6.72
CA PHE A 11 -14.07 -0.16 -7.58
C PHE A 11 -13.84 0.97 -8.60
N GLY A 12 -12.89 1.87 -8.30
CA GLY A 12 -12.88 3.19 -8.91
C GLY A 12 -14.20 3.92 -8.65
N TYR A 13 -14.80 4.50 -9.67
CA TYR A 13 -16.12 5.16 -9.56
C TYR A 13 -17.31 4.19 -9.70
N ARG A 14 -17.05 2.90 -9.97
CA ARG A 14 -18.10 1.90 -10.09
C ARG A 14 -18.48 1.34 -8.73
N GLN A 15 -19.79 1.07 -8.53
CA GLN A 15 -20.28 0.27 -7.42
C GLN A 15 -20.23 -1.20 -7.82
N VAL A 16 -19.62 -2.03 -7.00
CA VAL A 16 -19.51 -3.48 -7.20
C VAL A 16 -19.93 -4.23 -5.94
N PRO A 17 -20.40 -5.48 -6.02
CA PRO A 17 -20.63 -6.31 -4.85
C PRO A 17 -19.37 -6.40 -3.98
N PHE A 18 -19.56 -6.34 -2.65
CA PHE A 18 -18.45 -6.32 -1.70
C PHE A 18 -17.48 -7.51 -1.91
N GLY A 19 -18.00 -8.71 -2.18
CA GLY A 19 -17.22 -9.92 -2.40
C GLY A 19 -16.46 -9.97 -3.73
N GLU A 20 -16.78 -9.12 -4.71
CA GLU A 20 -16.16 -9.13 -6.03
C GLU A 20 -14.95 -8.19 -6.16
N LYS A 21 -14.87 -7.14 -5.32
CA LYS A 21 -13.81 -6.13 -5.44
C LYS A 21 -12.41 -6.72 -5.42
N THR A 22 -12.16 -7.66 -4.52
CA THR A 22 -10.83 -8.29 -4.40
C THR A 22 -10.41 -9.01 -5.69
N ALA A 23 -11.34 -9.71 -6.37
CA ALA A 23 -11.06 -10.37 -7.64
C ALA A 23 -10.74 -9.35 -8.75
N LEU A 24 -11.55 -8.30 -8.87
CA LEU A 24 -11.34 -7.22 -9.84
C LEU A 24 -10.01 -6.50 -9.63
N VAL A 25 -9.65 -6.21 -8.38
CA VAL A 25 -8.34 -5.62 -8.03
C VAL A 25 -7.20 -6.55 -8.45
N ARG A 26 -7.32 -7.86 -8.20
CA ARG A 26 -6.31 -8.84 -8.63
C ARG A 26 -6.13 -8.86 -10.14
N GLU A 27 -7.21 -8.81 -10.91
CA GLU A 27 -7.15 -8.75 -12.39
C GLU A 27 -6.38 -7.52 -12.87
N VAL A 28 -6.69 -6.32 -12.32
CA VAL A 28 -5.97 -5.07 -12.64
C VAL A 28 -4.47 -5.23 -12.37
N PHE A 29 -4.07 -5.74 -11.21
CA PHE A 29 -2.65 -5.87 -10.88
C PHE A 29 -1.95 -7.00 -11.63
N SER A 30 -2.64 -8.08 -11.99
CA SER A 30 -2.09 -9.12 -12.87
C SER A 30 -1.84 -8.60 -14.29
N SER A 31 -2.75 -7.79 -14.85
CA SER A 31 -2.57 -7.23 -16.20
C SER A 31 -1.37 -6.31 -16.32
N VAL A 32 -1.05 -5.56 -15.25
CA VAL A 32 0.07 -4.60 -15.24
C VAL A 32 1.34 -5.12 -14.54
N ALA A 33 1.34 -6.33 -14.00
CA ALA A 33 2.42 -6.85 -13.15
C ALA A 33 3.80 -6.76 -13.82
N GLY A 34 3.91 -7.15 -15.11
CA GLY A 34 5.16 -7.06 -15.87
C GLY A 34 5.63 -5.64 -16.18
N LYS A 35 4.75 -4.64 -16.09
CA LYS A 35 5.02 -3.22 -16.39
C LYS A 35 4.77 -2.31 -15.18
N TYR A 36 4.68 -2.90 -14.00
CA TYR A 36 4.29 -2.20 -12.76
C TYR A 36 5.20 -1.01 -12.43
N ASP A 37 6.50 -1.13 -12.65
CA ASP A 37 7.45 -0.03 -12.41
C ASP A 37 7.23 1.12 -13.38
N VAL A 38 7.00 0.80 -14.66
CA VAL A 38 6.67 1.82 -15.68
C VAL A 38 5.39 2.56 -15.31
N MET A 39 4.38 1.82 -14.83
CA MET A 39 3.14 2.41 -14.34
C MET A 39 3.40 3.37 -13.16
N ASN A 40 4.17 2.96 -12.17
CA ASN A 40 4.53 3.82 -11.04
C ASN A 40 5.36 5.03 -11.47
N ASP A 41 6.29 4.87 -12.42
CA ASP A 41 7.06 5.96 -12.98
C ASP A 41 6.15 6.98 -13.69
N LEU A 42 5.24 6.52 -14.52
CA LEU A 42 4.26 7.39 -15.18
C LEU A 42 3.36 8.11 -14.18
N MET A 43 2.81 7.39 -13.18
CA MET A 43 1.92 8.00 -12.17
C MET A 43 2.59 9.06 -11.32
N SER A 44 3.89 8.97 -11.09
CA SER A 44 4.62 9.82 -10.15
C SER A 44 5.74 10.63 -10.79
N LEU A 45 5.91 10.57 -12.12
CA LEU A 45 7.08 11.11 -12.83
C LEU A 45 8.41 10.64 -12.18
N GLY A 46 8.44 9.37 -11.72
CA GLY A 46 9.61 8.75 -11.09
C GLY A 46 9.85 9.13 -9.62
N ILE A 47 9.10 10.09 -9.07
CA ILE A 47 9.28 10.59 -7.68
C ILE A 47 8.93 9.52 -6.63
N HIS A 48 8.12 8.50 -6.97
CA HIS A 48 7.74 7.43 -6.01
C HIS A 48 8.95 6.76 -5.35
N ARG A 49 10.11 6.72 -6.02
CA ARG A 49 11.33 6.14 -5.45
C ARG A 49 11.87 6.95 -4.27
N LEU A 50 11.74 8.28 -4.34
CA LEU A 50 12.10 9.18 -3.23
C LEU A 50 11.11 9.02 -2.07
N TRP A 51 9.80 8.97 -2.36
CA TRP A 51 8.79 8.73 -1.34
C TRP A 51 9.01 7.41 -0.60
N LYS A 52 9.30 6.32 -1.32
CA LYS A 52 9.58 5.00 -0.74
C LYS A 52 10.83 5.01 0.15
N ARG A 53 11.89 5.70 -0.28
CA ARG A 53 13.12 5.84 0.53
C ARG A 53 12.87 6.63 1.80
N ASP A 54 12.18 7.75 1.72
CA ASP A 54 11.86 8.60 2.85
C ASP A 54 10.89 7.89 3.82
N PHE A 55 9.90 7.17 3.30
CA PHE A 55 9.00 6.30 4.07
C PHE A 55 9.77 5.29 4.92
N VAL A 56 10.70 4.55 4.32
CA VAL A 56 11.52 3.57 5.06
C VAL A 56 12.52 4.27 5.97
N ALA A 57 13.08 5.44 5.58
CA ALA A 57 13.98 6.21 6.42
C ALA A 57 13.31 6.67 7.72
N GLY A 58 12.06 7.14 7.64
CA GLY A 58 11.25 7.59 8.77
C GLY A 58 10.56 6.47 9.56
N SER A 59 10.69 5.21 9.14
CA SER A 59 9.93 4.09 9.72
C SER A 59 10.27 3.76 11.17
N GLY A 60 11.45 4.11 11.66
CA GLY A 60 11.95 3.67 12.95
C GLY A 60 12.36 2.18 13.00
N VAL A 61 12.32 1.48 11.86
CA VAL A 61 12.79 0.09 11.77
C VAL A 61 14.30 0.02 11.99
N ARG A 62 14.73 -0.97 12.79
CA ARG A 62 16.12 -1.16 13.25
C ARG A 62 16.57 -2.59 13.02
N ALA A 63 17.87 -2.82 13.16
CA ALA A 63 18.44 -4.17 13.13
C ALA A 63 17.74 -5.09 14.15
N GLY A 64 17.46 -6.31 13.75
CA GLY A 64 16.76 -7.32 14.55
C GLY A 64 15.24 -7.24 14.53
N HIS A 65 14.63 -6.17 14.00
CA HIS A 65 13.17 -6.06 13.93
C HIS A 65 12.55 -7.11 12.99
N HIS A 66 11.35 -7.57 13.37
CA HIS A 66 10.47 -8.37 12.51
C HIS A 66 9.41 -7.45 11.91
N VAL A 67 9.40 -7.32 10.61
CA VAL A 67 8.54 -6.38 9.87
C VAL A 67 7.61 -7.13 8.95
N LEU A 68 6.33 -6.74 8.93
CA LEU A 68 5.34 -7.19 7.96
C LEU A 68 5.14 -6.09 6.92
N ASP A 69 5.37 -6.41 5.64
CA ASP A 69 5.15 -5.52 4.51
C ASP A 69 3.93 -6.00 3.73
N LEU A 70 2.80 -5.32 3.92
CA LEU A 70 1.50 -5.66 3.33
C LEU A 70 1.36 -5.03 1.95
N ALA A 71 0.73 -5.78 1.03
CA ALA A 71 0.61 -5.38 -0.37
C ALA A 71 1.96 -4.94 -0.94
N GLY A 72 3.02 -5.68 -0.59
CA GLY A 72 4.40 -5.33 -0.92
C GLY A 72 4.75 -5.50 -2.39
N GLY A 73 3.88 -6.18 -3.15
CA GLY A 73 3.96 -6.30 -4.60
C GLY A 73 5.32 -6.75 -5.08
N THR A 74 5.95 -5.91 -5.90
CA THR A 74 7.28 -6.16 -6.50
C THR A 74 8.45 -6.01 -5.54
N GLY A 75 8.19 -5.74 -4.24
CA GLY A 75 9.18 -5.84 -3.17
C GLY A 75 10.08 -4.62 -2.96
N ASP A 76 9.75 -3.45 -3.51
CA ASP A 76 10.58 -2.26 -3.35
C ASP A 76 10.78 -1.84 -1.89
N ILE A 77 9.69 -1.81 -1.12
CA ILE A 77 9.72 -1.47 0.31
C ILE A 77 10.43 -2.59 1.09
N SER A 78 10.05 -3.84 0.86
CA SER A 78 10.68 -5.01 1.49
C SER A 78 12.19 -5.05 1.26
N GLY A 79 12.68 -4.71 0.07
CA GLY A 79 14.12 -4.64 -0.22
C GLY A 79 14.85 -3.53 0.55
N LEU A 80 14.20 -2.41 0.79
CA LEU A 80 14.75 -1.33 1.64
C LEU A 80 14.71 -1.71 3.12
N LEU A 81 13.62 -2.32 3.59
CA LEU A 81 13.45 -2.80 4.96
C LEU A 81 14.43 -3.92 5.29
N SER A 82 14.67 -4.87 4.37
CA SER A 82 15.61 -5.97 4.53
C SER A 82 17.01 -5.49 4.91
N LYS A 83 17.48 -4.40 4.26
CA LYS A 83 18.77 -3.78 4.59
C LYS A 83 18.79 -3.17 6.00
N ARG A 84 17.66 -2.64 6.47
CA ARG A 84 17.56 -2.03 7.80
C ARG A 84 17.49 -3.04 8.92
N VAL A 85 16.71 -4.11 8.73
CA VAL A 85 16.60 -5.14 9.78
C VAL A 85 17.86 -5.99 9.89
N GLY A 86 18.68 -6.05 8.83
CA GLY A 86 19.93 -6.83 8.81
C GLY A 86 19.71 -8.33 8.94
N SER A 87 20.79 -9.08 9.19
CA SER A 87 20.76 -10.55 9.27
C SER A 87 20.01 -11.08 10.48
N ALA A 88 19.94 -10.31 11.59
CA ALA A 88 19.25 -10.69 12.81
C ALA A 88 17.73 -10.43 12.76
N GLY A 89 17.26 -9.58 11.81
CA GLY A 89 15.86 -9.26 11.63
C GLY A 89 15.21 -10.04 10.51
N ARG A 90 13.93 -9.76 10.29
CA ARG A 90 13.16 -10.43 9.23
C ARG A 90 12.11 -9.49 8.64
N VAL A 91 11.92 -9.57 7.32
CA VAL A 91 10.80 -8.96 6.60
C VAL A 91 9.91 -10.08 6.07
N VAL A 92 8.60 -9.96 6.25
CA VAL A 92 7.61 -10.81 5.58
C VAL A 92 6.97 -9.94 4.50
N LEU A 93 7.36 -10.16 3.24
CA LEU A 93 6.74 -9.56 2.07
C LEU A 93 5.46 -10.30 1.76
N THR A 94 4.35 -9.59 1.73
CA THR A 94 3.04 -10.20 1.48
C THR A 94 2.28 -9.45 0.40
N ASP A 95 1.47 -10.19 -0.34
CA ASP A 95 0.52 -9.62 -1.29
C ASP A 95 -0.70 -10.54 -1.39
N ILE A 96 -1.82 -10.02 -1.87
CA ILE A 96 -3.00 -10.81 -2.20
C ILE A 96 -2.93 -11.36 -3.62
N ASN A 97 -2.08 -10.77 -4.47
CA ASN A 97 -1.89 -11.16 -5.87
C ASN A 97 -0.63 -12.04 -5.98
N PRO A 98 -0.79 -13.31 -6.44
CA PRO A 98 0.34 -14.24 -6.57
C PRO A 98 1.36 -13.81 -7.63
N ASP A 99 0.94 -13.15 -8.71
CA ASP A 99 1.84 -12.72 -9.78
C ASP A 99 2.75 -11.60 -9.28
N MET A 100 2.20 -10.64 -8.55
CA MET A 100 2.95 -9.56 -7.91
C MET A 100 3.96 -10.11 -6.90
N LEU A 101 3.55 -11.08 -6.08
CA LEU A 101 4.42 -11.72 -5.10
C LEU A 101 5.54 -12.52 -5.75
N ALA A 102 5.27 -13.22 -6.86
CA ALA A 102 6.28 -13.95 -7.63
C ALA A 102 7.35 -13.02 -8.21
N ILE A 103 6.93 -11.88 -8.78
CA ILE A 103 7.86 -10.84 -9.27
C ILE A 103 8.69 -10.27 -8.10
N GLY A 104 8.05 -9.99 -6.97
CA GLY A 104 8.74 -9.51 -5.78
C GLY A 104 9.80 -10.49 -5.30
N ARG A 105 9.47 -11.78 -5.28
CA ARG A 105 10.43 -12.84 -4.92
C ARG A 105 11.61 -12.89 -5.88
N ALA A 106 11.37 -12.96 -7.18
CA ALA A 106 12.42 -13.00 -8.19
C ALA A 106 13.36 -11.79 -8.05
N ARG A 107 12.81 -10.58 -7.86
CA ARG A 107 13.63 -9.38 -7.66
C ARG A 107 14.47 -9.39 -6.38
N MET A 108 13.98 -9.99 -5.30
CA MET A 108 14.79 -10.14 -4.08
C MET A 108 15.95 -11.10 -4.33
N GLU A 109 15.70 -12.23 -5.02
CA GLU A 109 16.71 -13.21 -5.40
C GLU A 109 17.78 -12.58 -6.31
N ASP A 110 17.39 -11.85 -7.37
CA ASP A 110 18.28 -11.13 -8.27
C ASP A 110 19.17 -10.08 -7.57
N ARG A 111 18.63 -9.47 -6.50
CA ARG A 111 19.38 -8.49 -5.67
C ARG A 111 20.22 -9.14 -4.57
N GLY A 112 20.28 -10.48 -4.51
CA GLY A 112 20.98 -11.22 -3.47
C GLY A 112 20.34 -11.13 -2.09
N ILE A 113 19.05 -10.74 -1.99
CA ILE A 113 18.30 -10.58 -0.74
C ILE A 113 17.52 -11.86 -0.48
N ALA A 114 18.18 -12.90 0.02
CA ALA A 114 17.54 -14.21 0.24
C ALA A 114 17.41 -14.60 1.74
N GLY A 115 18.26 -14.07 2.60
CA GLY A 115 18.42 -14.59 3.97
C GLY A 115 17.31 -14.17 4.95
N ASN A 116 16.88 -12.93 4.90
CA ASN A 116 16.02 -12.30 5.90
C ASN A 116 14.64 -11.86 5.37
N VAL A 117 14.27 -12.23 4.14
CA VAL A 117 12.94 -12.01 3.58
C VAL A 117 12.18 -13.34 3.49
N ARG A 118 10.90 -13.33 3.84
CA ARG A 118 9.95 -14.43 3.66
C ARG A 118 8.75 -13.92 2.86
N TYR A 119 8.03 -14.82 2.21
CA TYR A 119 6.94 -14.48 1.29
C TYR A 119 5.67 -15.19 1.73
N ALA A 120 4.54 -14.49 1.73
CA ALA A 120 3.25 -15.09 2.02
C ALA A 120 2.14 -14.44 1.18
N LEU A 121 1.25 -15.28 0.65
CA LEU A 121 0.03 -14.81 -0.01
C LEU A 121 -1.02 -14.59 1.08
N VAL A 122 -1.43 -13.33 1.30
CA VAL A 122 -2.36 -12.97 2.38
C VAL A 122 -3.36 -11.90 1.96
N ASN A 123 -4.55 -11.95 2.56
CA ASN A 123 -5.49 -10.83 2.56
C ASN A 123 -5.22 -9.97 3.80
N ALA A 124 -5.04 -8.66 3.62
CA ALA A 124 -4.80 -7.72 4.72
C ALA A 124 -5.99 -7.61 5.69
N GLU A 125 -7.18 -7.98 5.26
CA GLU A 125 -8.42 -7.97 6.06
C GLU A 125 -8.50 -9.17 7.03
N GLN A 126 -7.66 -10.21 6.82
CA GLN A 126 -7.60 -11.41 7.66
C GLN A 126 -6.17 -11.97 7.62
N LEU A 127 -5.32 -11.51 8.53
CA LEU A 127 -3.91 -11.87 8.56
C LEU A 127 -3.69 -13.24 9.25
N PRO A 128 -3.05 -14.23 8.59
CA PRO A 128 -2.78 -15.55 9.16
C PRO A 128 -1.56 -15.54 10.10
N PHE A 129 -1.42 -14.48 10.89
CA PHE A 129 -0.33 -14.32 11.84
C PHE A 129 -0.88 -14.22 13.27
N ALA A 130 -0.09 -14.70 14.22
CA ALA A 130 -0.40 -14.56 15.64
C ALA A 130 -0.39 -13.08 16.07
N ASP A 131 -1.10 -12.77 17.14
CA ASP A 131 -1.10 -11.47 17.79
C ASP A 131 0.31 -11.07 18.22
N ARG A 132 0.59 -9.78 18.21
CA ARG A 132 1.82 -9.19 18.77
C ARG A 132 3.11 -9.82 18.22
N ARG A 133 3.13 -10.06 16.92
CA ARG A 133 4.22 -10.75 16.22
C ARG A 133 5.28 -9.81 15.68
N PHE A 134 4.90 -8.61 15.22
CA PHE A 134 5.74 -7.71 14.44
C PHE A 134 6.09 -6.44 15.20
N ASP A 135 7.33 -5.96 15.00
CA ASP A 135 7.81 -4.68 15.53
C ASP A 135 7.33 -3.50 14.67
N ALA A 136 7.07 -3.76 13.39
CA ALA A 136 6.46 -2.79 12.48
C ALA A 136 5.60 -3.49 11.42
N VAL A 137 4.54 -2.81 10.99
CA VAL A 137 3.74 -3.15 9.81
C VAL A 137 3.83 -1.98 8.84
N THR A 138 4.08 -2.27 7.57
CA THR A 138 4.12 -1.29 6.48
C THR A 138 3.11 -1.64 5.41
N ILE A 139 2.49 -0.64 4.81
CA ILE A 139 1.70 -0.77 3.59
C ILE A 139 1.94 0.47 2.72
N ALA A 140 2.40 0.27 1.48
CA ALA A 140 2.71 1.35 0.56
C ALA A 140 1.92 1.19 -0.74
N PHE A 141 1.08 2.18 -1.07
CA PHE A 141 0.25 2.24 -2.28
C PHE A 141 -0.71 1.04 -2.46
N GLY A 142 -1.07 0.39 -1.33
CA GLY A 142 -1.92 -0.79 -1.31
C GLY A 142 -3.26 -0.57 -0.62
N LEU A 143 -3.33 0.31 0.40
CA LEU A 143 -4.50 0.45 1.27
C LEU A 143 -5.75 0.93 0.53
N ARG A 144 -5.60 1.78 -0.50
CA ARG A 144 -6.75 2.24 -1.32
C ARG A 144 -7.50 1.10 -1.99
N ASN A 145 -6.82 -0.02 -2.27
CA ASN A 145 -7.37 -1.19 -2.95
C ASN A 145 -8.06 -2.18 -1.99
N VAL A 146 -7.78 -2.07 -0.69
CA VAL A 146 -8.41 -2.91 0.34
C VAL A 146 -9.91 -2.64 0.40
N THR A 147 -10.72 -3.69 0.47
CA THR A 147 -12.18 -3.59 0.45
C THR A 147 -12.70 -3.07 1.78
N ASP A 148 -12.32 -3.73 2.88
CA ASP A 148 -12.63 -3.32 4.26
C ASP A 148 -11.38 -2.79 4.96
N LYS A 149 -11.16 -1.47 4.84
CA LYS A 149 -9.99 -0.81 5.43
C LYS A 149 -9.99 -0.86 6.95
N GLU A 150 -11.16 -0.79 7.56
CA GLU A 150 -11.29 -0.86 9.02
C GLU A 150 -10.87 -2.23 9.55
N SER A 151 -11.34 -3.31 8.91
CA SER A 151 -10.91 -4.67 9.26
C SER A 151 -9.40 -4.84 9.05
N ALA A 152 -8.85 -4.34 7.95
CA ALA A 152 -7.41 -4.39 7.72
C ALA A 152 -6.61 -3.61 8.79
N LEU A 153 -7.07 -2.42 9.18
CA LEU A 153 -6.42 -1.64 10.24
C LEU A 153 -6.47 -2.35 11.60
N ARG A 154 -7.61 -3.00 11.94
CA ARG A 154 -7.71 -3.83 13.15
C ARG A 154 -6.75 -5.03 13.13
N GLU A 155 -6.62 -5.70 11.97
CA GLU A 155 -5.67 -6.80 11.81
C GLU A 155 -4.21 -6.33 11.90
N MET A 156 -3.88 -5.19 11.29
CA MET A 156 -2.55 -4.56 11.43
C MET A 156 -2.25 -4.22 12.90
N TYR A 157 -3.25 -3.71 13.63
CA TYR A 157 -3.11 -3.45 15.07
C TYR A 157 -2.86 -4.76 15.84
N ARG A 158 -3.70 -5.78 15.63
CA ARG A 158 -3.62 -7.07 16.32
C ARG A 158 -2.25 -7.74 16.21
N VAL A 159 -1.65 -7.72 15.02
CA VAL A 159 -0.37 -8.41 14.78
C VAL A 159 0.85 -7.61 15.25
N LEU A 160 0.71 -6.33 15.56
CA LEU A 160 1.79 -5.50 16.10
C LEU A 160 2.03 -5.81 17.58
N LYS A 161 3.29 -5.81 17.98
CA LYS A 161 3.69 -5.83 19.39
C LYS A 161 3.31 -4.52 20.08
N PRO A 162 3.09 -4.51 21.42
CA PRO A 162 3.05 -3.26 22.19
C PRO A 162 4.27 -2.38 21.88
N GLY A 163 4.04 -1.09 21.61
CA GLY A 163 5.07 -0.17 21.11
C GLY A 163 5.46 -0.35 19.64
N GLY A 164 4.92 -1.34 18.94
CA GLY A 164 5.11 -1.54 17.51
C GLY A 164 4.43 -0.44 16.70
N ARG A 165 4.87 -0.26 15.45
CA ARG A 165 4.45 0.87 14.63
C ARG A 165 3.79 0.42 13.32
N LEU A 166 2.63 1.01 13.01
CA LEU A 166 2.05 1.00 11.68
C LEU A 166 2.55 2.21 10.88
N LEU A 167 2.92 1.97 9.62
CA LEU A 167 3.23 3.01 8.64
C LEU A 167 2.46 2.77 7.35
N ILE A 168 1.81 3.80 6.86
CA ILE A 168 1.04 3.79 5.62
C ILE A 168 1.59 4.88 4.70
N LEU A 169 2.00 4.51 3.50
CA LEU A 169 2.36 5.44 2.42
C LEU A 169 1.28 5.32 1.34
N GLU A 170 0.51 6.37 1.11
CA GLU A 170 -0.58 6.31 0.14
C GLU A 170 -0.80 7.65 -0.56
N PHE A 171 -1.36 7.59 -1.77
CA PHE A 171 -1.88 8.78 -2.43
C PHE A 171 -2.96 9.43 -1.56
N SER A 172 -3.04 10.75 -1.62
CA SER A 172 -3.94 11.49 -0.78
C SER A 172 -4.49 12.74 -1.48
N ARG A 173 -5.09 13.67 -0.73
CA ARG A 173 -5.65 14.89 -1.32
C ARG A 173 -4.61 15.99 -1.34
N VAL A 174 -4.40 16.54 -2.55
CA VAL A 174 -3.56 17.71 -2.75
C VAL A 174 -4.15 18.90 -2.00
N ARG A 175 -3.31 19.64 -1.28
CA ARG A 175 -3.76 20.78 -0.44
C ARG A 175 -3.97 22.06 -1.26
N ASP A 176 -3.11 22.31 -2.24
CA ASP A 176 -3.22 23.47 -3.09
C ASP A 176 -4.16 23.25 -4.27
N ALA A 177 -5.14 24.14 -4.45
CA ALA A 177 -6.18 24.02 -5.47
C ALA A 177 -5.63 24.09 -6.91
N THR A 178 -4.53 24.81 -7.13
CA THR A 178 -3.90 24.93 -8.45
C THR A 178 -3.16 23.64 -8.78
N LEU A 179 -2.35 23.15 -7.84
CA LEU A 179 -1.66 21.86 -7.98
C LEU A 179 -2.66 20.71 -8.15
N GLN A 180 -3.80 20.76 -7.44
CA GLN A 180 -4.88 19.80 -7.58
C GLN A 180 -5.42 19.74 -9.02
N LYS A 181 -5.71 20.91 -9.63
CA LYS A 181 -6.20 20.98 -11.02
C LYS A 181 -5.18 20.42 -12.02
N ILE A 182 -3.89 20.75 -11.83
CA ILE A 182 -2.81 20.24 -12.68
C ILE A 182 -2.69 18.72 -12.55
N TYR A 183 -2.69 18.22 -11.32
CA TYR A 183 -2.59 16.78 -11.03
C TYR A 183 -3.81 16.02 -11.57
N ASP A 184 -5.01 16.58 -11.47
CA ASP A 184 -6.22 16.00 -12.05
C ASP A 184 -6.17 15.96 -13.57
N GLY A 185 -5.77 17.07 -14.20
CA GLY A 185 -5.58 17.13 -15.65
C GLY A 185 -4.61 16.05 -16.14
N TYR A 186 -3.50 15.86 -15.45
CA TYR A 186 -2.56 14.79 -15.73
C TYR A 186 -3.16 13.39 -15.52
N SER A 187 -3.78 13.16 -14.37
CA SER A 187 -4.25 11.83 -13.95
C SER A 187 -5.41 11.30 -14.79
N PHE A 188 -6.32 12.17 -15.22
CA PHE A 188 -7.51 11.75 -15.95
C PHE A 188 -7.40 11.87 -17.47
N ASN A 189 -6.55 12.78 -17.99
CA ASN A 189 -6.46 12.99 -19.44
C ASN A 189 -5.17 12.41 -20.04
N ILE A 190 -4.04 12.48 -19.33
CA ILE A 190 -2.74 12.08 -19.89
C ILE A 190 -2.42 10.62 -19.52
N LEU A 191 -2.60 10.25 -18.28
CA LEU A 191 -2.20 8.94 -17.74
C LEU A 191 -2.89 7.76 -18.46
N PRO A 192 -4.22 7.77 -18.76
CA PRO A 192 -4.85 6.67 -19.50
C PRO A 192 -4.34 6.54 -20.93
N VAL A 193 -4.01 7.68 -21.57
CA VAL A 193 -3.44 7.67 -22.94
C VAL A 193 -2.03 7.06 -22.92
N LEU A 194 -1.19 7.46 -21.98
CA LEU A 194 0.13 6.87 -21.79
C LEU A 194 0.03 5.39 -21.43
N GLY A 195 -0.92 5.01 -20.58
CA GLY A 195 -1.18 3.62 -20.23
C GLY A 195 -1.52 2.76 -21.45
N LYS A 196 -2.39 3.27 -22.33
CA LYS A 196 -2.72 2.60 -23.59
C LYS A 196 -1.50 2.45 -24.50
N LEU A 197 -0.69 3.51 -24.67
CA LEU A 197 0.47 3.49 -25.56
C LEU A 197 1.61 2.60 -25.05
N VAL A 198 1.89 2.63 -23.73
CA VAL A 198 3.05 1.95 -23.15
C VAL A 198 2.71 0.54 -22.67
N ALA A 199 1.54 0.36 -22.08
CA ALA A 199 1.13 -0.89 -21.46
C ALA A 199 0.04 -1.64 -22.26
N GLY A 200 -0.65 -0.97 -23.18
CA GLY A 200 -1.81 -1.52 -23.88
C GLY A 200 -3.08 -1.61 -23.00
N ASP A 201 -3.09 -0.96 -21.84
CA ASP A 201 -4.12 -1.09 -20.81
C ASP A 201 -4.53 0.28 -20.24
N ALA A 202 -5.50 0.91 -20.91
CA ALA A 202 -6.03 2.20 -20.46
C ALA A 202 -6.94 2.07 -19.21
N ASP A 203 -7.62 0.94 -19.08
CA ASP A 203 -8.64 0.75 -18.02
C ASP A 203 -8.00 0.56 -16.66
N SER A 204 -6.89 -0.17 -16.55
CA SER A 204 -6.13 -0.29 -15.31
C SER A 204 -5.57 1.06 -14.86
N TYR A 205 -5.09 1.90 -15.78
CA TYR A 205 -4.60 3.25 -15.44
C TYR A 205 -5.75 4.19 -15.01
N ARG A 206 -6.93 4.06 -15.64
CA ARG A 206 -8.13 4.79 -15.20
C ARG A 206 -8.55 4.36 -13.81
N TYR A 207 -8.62 3.06 -13.54
CA TYR A 207 -8.92 2.53 -12.21
C TYR A 207 -7.98 3.10 -11.15
N LEU A 208 -6.68 3.19 -11.44
CA LEU A 208 -5.71 3.76 -10.51
C LEU A 208 -6.02 5.22 -10.16
N ALA A 209 -6.30 6.06 -11.16
CA ALA A 209 -6.66 7.46 -10.94
C ALA A 209 -7.96 7.58 -10.11
N GLU A 210 -8.97 6.78 -10.43
CA GLU A 210 -10.24 6.75 -9.71
C GLU A 210 -10.10 6.23 -8.28
N SER A 211 -9.33 5.16 -8.07
CA SER A 211 -9.09 4.60 -6.73
C SER A 211 -8.38 5.57 -5.79
N ILE A 212 -7.49 6.41 -6.32
CA ILE A 212 -6.85 7.50 -5.57
C ILE A 212 -7.91 8.51 -5.09
N ARG A 213 -8.89 8.85 -5.94
CA ARG A 213 -9.95 9.80 -5.58
C ARG A 213 -10.94 9.26 -4.56
N GLN A 214 -11.14 7.95 -4.54
CA GLN A 214 -12.01 7.27 -3.59
C GLN A 214 -11.32 6.95 -2.26
N HIS A 215 -9.99 7.14 -2.18
CA HIS A 215 -9.27 6.94 -0.93
C HIS A 215 -9.60 8.02 0.09
N PRO A 216 -9.74 7.69 1.39
CA PRO A 216 -9.95 8.67 2.44
C PRO A 216 -8.87 9.76 2.45
N PRO A 217 -9.24 11.03 2.71
CA PRO A 217 -8.25 12.09 2.90
C PRO A 217 -7.43 11.84 4.18
N GLN A 218 -6.36 12.62 4.35
CA GLN A 218 -5.38 12.43 5.43
C GLN A 218 -6.03 12.34 6.82
N GLU A 219 -6.91 13.28 7.13
CA GLU A 219 -7.57 13.36 8.43
C GLU A 219 -8.49 12.15 8.68
N ALA A 220 -9.26 11.76 7.67
CA ALA A 220 -10.17 10.62 7.80
C ALA A 220 -9.40 9.30 7.97
N LEU A 221 -8.26 9.12 7.26
CA LEU A 221 -7.42 7.94 7.48
C LEU A 221 -6.80 7.94 8.87
N ALA A 222 -6.37 9.10 9.38
CA ALA A 222 -5.86 9.22 10.75
C ALA A 222 -6.93 8.82 11.78
N GLU A 223 -8.17 9.31 11.63
CA GLU A 223 -9.31 8.93 12.48
C GLU A 223 -9.61 7.42 12.40
N MET A 224 -9.57 6.82 11.19
CA MET A 224 -9.75 5.38 11.03
C MET A 224 -8.66 4.58 11.78
N MET A 225 -7.42 5.07 11.80
CA MET A 225 -6.34 4.45 12.57
C MET A 225 -6.58 4.57 14.07
N GLU A 226 -7.02 5.73 14.57
CA GLU A 226 -7.37 5.94 15.98
C GLU A 226 -8.52 5.03 16.40
N ASN A 227 -9.56 4.90 15.58
CA ASN A 227 -10.69 3.99 15.80
C ASN A 227 -10.28 2.51 15.80
N ALA A 228 -9.21 2.15 15.10
CA ALA A 228 -8.62 0.80 15.15
C ALA A 228 -7.75 0.56 16.40
N GLY A 229 -7.53 1.57 17.26
CA GLY A 229 -6.80 1.46 18.52
C GLY A 229 -5.39 2.05 18.51
N PHE A 230 -4.93 2.57 17.38
CA PHE A 230 -3.61 3.20 17.31
C PHE A 230 -3.56 4.51 18.10
N ILE A 231 -2.45 4.73 18.80
CA ILE A 231 -2.17 5.97 19.53
C ILE A 231 -1.08 6.77 18.83
N GLN A 232 -0.95 8.05 19.19
CA GLN A 232 0.03 8.96 18.60
C GLN A 232 -0.04 8.98 17.07
N VAL A 233 -1.23 8.89 16.52
CA VAL A 233 -1.44 8.92 15.07
C VAL A 233 -1.01 10.29 14.53
N ARG A 234 -0.20 10.25 13.49
CA ARG A 234 0.32 11.45 12.80
C ARG A 234 0.38 11.18 11.32
N TYR A 235 0.25 12.23 10.53
CA TYR A 235 0.56 12.15 9.11
C TYR A 235 1.45 13.32 8.67
N ARG A 236 2.14 13.10 7.55
CA ARG A 236 3.00 14.09 6.90
C ARG A 236 2.74 14.07 5.40
N ASP A 237 2.35 15.20 4.87
CA ASP A 237 2.18 15.40 3.43
C ASP A 237 3.54 15.40 2.72
N MET A 238 3.54 14.82 1.52
CA MET A 238 4.67 14.84 0.59
C MET A 238 4.21 15.41 -0.74
N THR A 239 5.09 16.16 -1.40
CA THR A 239 4.81 16.75 -2.72
C THR A 239 3.44 17.47 -2.75
N GLY A 240 3.24 18.40 -1.80
CA GLY A 240 2.01 19.20 -1.74
C GLY A 240 0.74 18.43 -1.40
N GLY A 241 0.85 17.23 -0.80
CA GLY A 241 -0.29 16.39 -0.42
C GLY A 241 -0.68 15.35 -1.49
N ILE A 242 0.05 15.25 -2.62
CA ILE A 242 -0.17 14.16 -3.60
C ILE A 242 -0.07 12.80 -2.91
N VAL A 243 0.87 12.68 -1.98
CA VAL A 243 1.09 11.48 -1.16
C VAL A 243 1.19 11.91 0.30
N ALA A 244 0.74 11.05 1.21
CA ALA A 244 0.92 11.23 2.65
C ALA A 244 1.51 9.97 3.29
N ILE A 245 2.33 10.17 4.31
CA ILE A 245 2.79 9.11 5.22
C ILE A 245 2.02 9.24 6.51
N HIS A 246 1.25 8.20 6.87
CA HIS A 246 0.62 8.08 8.18
C HIS A 246 1.43 7.13 9.06
N SER A 247 1.45 7.40 10.36
CA SER A 247 2.05 6.52 11.35
C SER A 247 1.25 6.51 12.64
N GLY A 248 1.18 5.35 13.31
CA GLY A 248 0.56 5.19 14.61
C GLY A 248 1.27 4.09 15.39
N LEU A 249 1.15 4.10 16.71
CA LEU A 249 1.74 3.11 17.61
C LEU A 249 0.65 2.19 18.16
N HIS A 250 1.00 0.92 18.34
CA HIS A 250 0.24 0.00 19.18
C HIS A 250 0.46 0.37 20.64
N ALA A 251 -0.62 0.51 21.42
CA ALA A 251 -0.58 0.85 22.85
C ALA A 251 0.07 -0.27 23.69
#